data_0688e1b6253fa04632fb65ab66dc9838
#
_entry.id   0688e1b6253fa04632fb65ab66dc9838
#
_cell.length_a   1.000
_cell.length_b   1.000
_cell.length_c   1.000
_cell.angle_alpha   90.00
_cell.angle_beta   90.00
_cell.angle_gamma   90.00
#
_symmetry.space_group_name_H-M   'P 1'
#
loop_
_entity.id
_entity.type
_entity.pdbx_description
1 polymer ?
#
loop_
_entity_poly.entity_id
_entity_poly.type
_entity_poly.pdbx_seq_one_letter_code
_entity_poly.pdbx_strand_id
1 'polypeptide(L)'
;AVATTRLQWDIHRGLGTSSYDVGLYDQGIWLLSRFDAPFVTLMGRNMFGDHASLILLFVAPLYWIWPGTETLLALQSFVVAAGAMPIYFFARRHLESAAIGCAFAVVWLVNPAVNGTIFENYHPDSFLGLFIPVAIVSALTKRWRWYWVAVFLSLLVKEDVVLVIVPLGAMLALRGETRRGILTIGAGVTAALLGMFVLMKNLIGVPTRNGWRIPFGGVGGFLKEIFTNPTNVAKYLWDDDRPMYLVKMFAP
;
A
#
# COMPACT_ATOMS: atom_id res chain seq x y z
N ALA A 1 -12.89 0.14 13.32
CA ALA A 1 -12.46 1.51 12.97
C ALA A 1 -12.58 2.47 14.14
N VAL A 2 -13.78 2.74 14.71
CA VAL A 2 -13.95 3.76 15.76
C VAL A 2 -13.05 3.49 16.97
N ALA A 3 -13.04 2.26 17.50
CA ALA A 3 -12.19 1.90 18.63
C ALA A 3 -10.70 2.06 18.32
N THR A 4 -10.27 1.63 17.15
CA THR A 4 -8.87 1.76 16.72
C THR A 4 -8.48 3.22 16.49
N THR A 5 -9.37 4.03 15.89
CA THR A 5 -9.16 5.49 15.75
C THR A 5 -8.93 6.15 17.11
N ARG A 6 -9.82 5.86 18.09
CA ARG A 6 -9.71 6.43 19.43
C ARG A 6 -8.39 6.05 20.10
N LEU A 7 -8.02 4.78 20.00
CA LEU A 7 -6.75 4.31 20.55
C LEU A 7 -5.54 4.98 19.87
N GLN A 8 -5.55 5.16 18.56
CA GLN A 8 -4.49 5.89 17.87
C GLN A 8 -4.40 7.36 18.28
N TRP A 9 -5.53 8.02 18.49
CA TRP A 9 -5.55 9.39 18.99
C TRP A 9 -4.98 9.48 20.42
N ASP A 10 -5.31 8.52 21.27
CA ASP A 10 -4.77 8.48 22.64
C ASP A 10 -3.26 8.23 22.62
N ILE A 11 -2.78 7.32 21.74
CA ILE A 11 -1.34 7.09 21.51
C ILE A 11 -0.66 8.36 21.00
N HIS A 12 -1.26 9.03 20.01
CA HIS A 12 -0.72 10.27 19.46
C HIS A 12 -0.62 11.40 20.50
N ARG A 13 -1.67 11.61 21.24
CA ARG A 13 -1.72 12.61 22.34
C ARG A 13 -0.74 12.28 23.45
N GLY A 14 -0.45 11.00 23.67
CA GLY A 14 0.58 10.51 24.57
C GLY A 14 1.99 10.52 24.00
N LEU A 15 2.22 11.19 22.84
CA LEU A 15 3.51 11.25 22.14
C LEU A 15 4.05 9.87 21.67
N GLY A 16 3.18 8.89 21.52
CA GLY A 16 3.54 7.52 21.10
C GLY A 16 3.65 7.32 19.59
N THR A 17 3.37 8.34 18.75
CA THR A 17 3.56 8.26 17.30
C THR A 17 4.95 8.75 16.88
N SER A 18 5.49 8.20 15.78
CA SER A 18 6.74 8.68 15.20
C SER A 18 6.57 10.13 14.71
N SER A 19 7.40 11.02 15.22
CA SER A 19 7.43 12.42 14.78
C SER A 19 7.86 12.55 13.32
N TYR A 20 8.66 11.61 12.81
CA TYR A 20 9.18 11.66 11.44
C TYR A 20 8.08 11.35 10.42
N ASP A 21 7.53 10.14 10.45
CA ASP A 21 6.57 9.69 9.43
C ASP A 21 5.26 10.49 9.48
N VAL A 22 4.71 10.65 10.69
CA VAL A 22 3.47 11.40 10.87
C VAL A 22 3.65 12.88 10.50
N GLY A 23 4.73 13.50 10.95
CA GLY A 23 5.02 14.92 10.64
C GLY A 23 5.29 15.16 9.15
N LEU A 24 5.90 14.19 8.47
CA LEU A 24 6.15 14.22 7.04
C LEU A 24 4.82 14.30 6.25
N TYR A 25 3.92 13.37 6.52
CA TYR A 25 2.63 13.34 5.82
C TYR A 25 1.72 14.48 6.24
N ASP A 26 1.68 14.84 7.53
CA ASP A 26 0.89 15.95 8.03
C ASP A 26 1.28 17.27 7.35
N GLN A 27 2.57 17.61 7.35
CA GLN A 27 3.08 18.81 6.68
C GLN A 27 2.82 18.77 5.17
N GLY A 28 3.12 17.65 4.50
CA GLY A 28 2.95 17.53 3.06
C GLY A 28 1.50 17.66 2.61
N ILE A 29 0.57 17.03 3.33
CA ILE A 29 -0.87 17.10 3.03
C ILE A 29 -1.43 18.49 3.38
N TRP A 30 -0.94 19.12 4.47
CA TRP A 30 -1.32 20.48 4.79
C TRP A 30 -0.96 21.46 3.65
N LEU A 31 0.27 21.37 3.12
CA LEU A 31 0.70 22.19 1.97
C LEU A 31 -0.16 21.91 0.74
N LEU A 32 -0.40 20.64 0.39
CA LEU A 32 -1.29 20.26 -0.71
C LEU A 32 -2.70 20.85 -0.54
N SER A 33 -3.23 20.88 0.67
CA SER A 33 -4.55 21.46 0.97
C SER A 33 -4.60 22.98 0.71
N ARG A 34 -3.46 23.63 0.67
CA ARG A 34 -3.29 25.07 0.36
C ARG A 34 -2.91 25.32 -1.08
N PHE A 35 -2.83 24.24 -1.89
CA PHE A 35 -2.34 24.29 -3.28
C PHE A 35 -0.87 24.68 -3.41
N ASP A 36 -0.10 24.49 -2.32
CA ASP A 36 1.34 24.71 -2.30
C ASP A 36 2.09 23.42 -2.66
N ALA A 37 3.34 23.58 -3.14
CA ALA A 37 4.22 22.44 -3.38
C ALA A 37 4.54 21.74 -2.05
N PRO A 38 4.37 20.40 -1.95
CA PRO A 38 4.52 19.67 -0.69
C PRO A 38 6.00 19.46 -0.34
N PHE A 39 6.74 20.55 -0.10
CA PHE A 39 8.11 20.51 0.38
C PHE A 39 8.11 20.25 1.89
N VAL A 40 8.60 19.09 2.28
CA VAL A 40 8.62 18.66 3.68
C VAL A 40 9.97 18.98 4.30
N THR A 41 9.99 19.82 5.34
CA THR A 41 11.20 20.30 6.01
C THR A 41 12.01 19.17 6.65
N LEU A 42 11.35 18.16 7.21
CA LEU A 42 12.01 16.97 7.80
C LEU A 42 12.84 16.19 6.76
N MET A 43 12.41 16.17 5.51
CA MET A 43 13.12 15.49 4.42
C MET A 43 14.03 16.42 3.61
N GLY A 44 13.83 17.73 3.68
CA GLY A 44 14.52 18.71 2.85
C GLY A 44 14.19 18.58 1.36
N ARG A 45 12.99 18.05 1.00
CA ARG A 45 12.60 17.81 -0.39
C ARG A 45 11.07 17.72 -0.56
N ASN A 46 10.64 17.70 -1.81
CA ASN A 46 9.23 17.43 -2.15
C ASN A 46 8.83 16.02 -1.72
N MET A 47 7.66 15.86 -1.08
CA MET A 47 7.13 14.59 -0.58
C MET A 47 6.98 13.54 -1.70
N PHE A 48 6.53 13.93 -2.88
CA PHE A 48 6.40 13.02 -4.03
C PHE A 48 7.74 12.58 -4.62
N GLY A 49 8.86 13.20 -4.20
CA GLY A 49 10.20 12.74 -4.53
C GLY A 49 10.68 11.58 -3.67
N ASP A 50 10.04 11.32 -2.53
CA ASP A 50 10.32 10.15 -1.69
C ASP A 50 9.56 8.92 -2.18
N HIS A 51 8.25 9.10 -2.40
CA HIS A 51 7.34 8.12 -2.98
C HIS A 51 6.32 8.79 -3.90
N ALA A 52 5.96 8.13 -5.00
CA ALA A 52 4.98 8.61 -5.96
C ALA A 52 3.52 8.47 -5.44
N SER A 53 3.27 8.91 -4.21
CA SER A 53 2.00 8.71 -3.48
C SER A 53 0.92 9.71 -3.91
N LEU A 54 0.52 9.68 -5.19
CA LEU A 54 -0.47 10.59 -5.75
C LEU A 54 -1.85 10.48 -5.11
N ILE A 55 -2.15 9.39 -4.42
CA ILE A 55 -3.38 9.21 -3.64
C ILE A 55 -3.57 10.32 -2.60
N LEU A 56 -2.48 10.93 -2.13
CA LEU A 56 -2.51 12.01 -1.15
C LEU A 56 -3.18 13.29 -1.66
N LEU A 57 -3.26 13.47 -2.98
CA LEU A 57 -4.05 14.55 -3.58
C LEU A 57 -5.54 14.44 -3.24
N PHE A 58 -6.05 13.20 -3.08
CA PHE A 58 -7.45 12.96 -2.65
C PHE A 58 -7.63 13.05 -1.14
N VAL A 59 -6.54 12.99 -0.37
CA VAL A 59 -6.56 13.18 1.09
C VAL A 59 -6.51 14.66 1.46
N ALA A 60 -5.81 15.47 0.69
CA ALA A 60 -5.62 16.89 0.97
C ALA A 60 -6.94 17.68 1.24
N PRO A 61 -8.07 17.46 0.52
CA PRO A 61 -9.32 18.14 0.81
C PRO A 61 -9.89 17.87 2.21
N LEU A 62 -9.53 16.76 2.87
CA LEU A 62 -9.97 16.48 4.24
C LEU A 62 -9.43 17.52 5.22
N TYR A 63 -8.27 18.11 4.92
CA TYR A 63 -7.66 19.16 5.74
C TYR A 63 -8.38 20.51 5.65
N TRP A 64 -9.31 20.69 4.72
CA TRP A 64 -10.21 21.84 4.73
C TRP A 64 -11.29 21.73 5.80
N ILE A 65 -11.60 20.48 6.21
CA ILE A 65 -12.64 20.19 7.22
C ILE A 65 -12.00 20.05 8.61
N TRP A 66 -10.96 19.22 8.70
CA TRP A 66 -10.26 18.93 9.95
C TRP A 66 -8.76 18.72 9.68
N PRO A 67 -7.97 19.79 9.72
CA PRO A 67 -6.52 19.70 9.52
C PRO A 67 -5.83 19.08 10.73
N GLY A 68 -4.86 18.22 10.48
CA GLY A 68 -3.98 17.65 11.50
C GLY A 68 -3.90 16.13 11.48
N THR A 69 -2.94 15.64 12.21
CA THR A 69 -2.56 14.22 12.30
C THR A 69 -3.73 13.31 12.66
N GLU A 70 -4.62 13.75 13.55
CA GLU A 70 -5.78 12.94 13.98
C GLU A 70 -6.69 12.54 12.81
N THR A 71 -6.80 13.40 11.80
CA THR A 71 -7.55 13.09 10.57
C THR A 71 -6.90 11.97 9.79
N LEU A 72 -5.57 11.97 9.68
CA LEU A 72 -4.83 10.91 8.97
C LEU A 72 -4.95 9.57 9.69
N LEU A 73 -4.80 9.56 11.00
CA LEU A 73 -4.93 8.36 11.84
C LEU A 73 -6.36 7.79 11.78
N ALA A 74 -7.37 8.66 11.80
CA ALA A 74 -8.75 8.25 11.60
C ALA A 74 -8.96 7.64 10.21
N LEU A 75 -8.52 8.34 9.17
CA LEU A 75 -8.63 7.89 7.78
C LEU A 75 -7.99 6.50 7.61
N GLN A 76 -6.76 6.31 8.10
CA GLN A 76 -6.07 5.02 8.07
C GLN A 76 -6.90 3.91 8.72
N SER A 77 -7.39 4.15 9.93
CA SER A 77 -8.22 3.19 10.67
C SER A 77 -9.50 2.81 9.91
N PHE A 78 -10.17 3.80 9.31
CA PHE A 78 -11.41 3.56 8.56
C PHE A 78 -11.15 2.84 7.24
N VAL A 79 -10.13 3.22 6.50
CA VAL A 79 -9.82 2.62 5.19
C VAL A 79 -9.40 1.17 5.35
N VAL A 80 -8.50 0.86 6.29
CA VAL A 80 -8.06 -0.52 6.54
C VAL A 80 -9.21 -1.39 7.02
N ALA A 81 -10.02 -0.88 7.96
CA ALA A 81 -11.19 -1.62 8.45
C ALA A 81 -12.24 -1.85 7.36
N ALA A 82 -12.41 -0.90 6.42
CA ALA A 82 -13.33 -1.03 5.29
C ALA A 82 -12.97 -2.19 4.35
N GLY A 83 -11.71 -2.64 4.34
CA GLY A 83 -11.29 -3.84 3.62
C GLY A 83 -12.01 -5.12 4.05
N ALA A 84 -12.54 -5.17 5.28
CA ALA A 84 -13.39 -6.27 5.74
C ALA A 84 -14.71 -6.39 4.97
N MET A 85 -15.24 -5.28 4.41
CA MET A 85 -16.53 -5.28 3.72
C MET A 85 -16.56 -6.15 2.45
N PRO A 86 -15.65 -5.98 1.48
CA PRO A 86 -15.63 -6.85 0.31
C PRO A 86 -15.44 -8.31 0.67
N ILE A 87 -14.63 -8.61 1.69
CA ILE A 87 -14.40 -9.97 2.19
C ILE A 87 -15.69 -10.55 2.77
N TYR A 88 -16.39 -9.79 3.64
CA TYR A 88 -17.68 -10.18 4.20
C TYR A 88 -18.71 -10.53 3.12
N PHE A 89 -18.93 -9.60 2.18
CA PHE A 89 -19.94 -9.80 1.15
C PHE A 89 -19.62 -10.95 0.21
N PHE A 90 -18.34 -11.16 -0.09
CA PHE A 90 -17.88 -12.27 -0.91
C PHE A 90 -18.12 -13.61 -0.19
N ALA A 91 -17.62 -13.73 1.05
CA ALA A 91 -17.75 -14.97 1.84
C ALA A 91 -19.23 -15.29 2.12
N ARG A 92 -20.03 -14.31 2.56
CA ARG A 92 -21.46 -14.47 2.79
C ARG A 92 -22.19 -15.02 1.57
N ARG A 93 -21.87 -14.49 0.38
CA ARG A 93 -22.55 -14.89 -0.87
C ARG A 93 -22.13 -16.29 -1.32
N HIS A 94 -20.85 -16.63 -1.23
CA HIS A 94 -20.32 -17.88 -1.76
C HIS A 94 -20.52 -19.08 -0.81
N LEU A 95 -20.59 -18.79 0.49
CA LEU A 95 -20.78 -19.80 1.54
C LEU A 95 -22.21 -19.76 2.12
N GLU A 96 -23.09 -18.96 1.54
CA GLU A 96 -24.52 -18.83 1.86
C GLU A 96 -24.82 -18.61 3.35
N SER A 97 -23.85 -18.01 4.08
CA SER A 97 -23.93 -17.82 5.53
C SER A 97 -23.42 -16.44 5.94
N ALA A 98 -24.29 -15.67 6.60
CA ALA A 98 -23.90 -14.38 7.18
C ALA A 98 -22.90 -14.57 8.33
N ALA A 99 -23.04 -15.63 9.12
CA ALA A 99 -22.13 -15.91 10.23
C ALA A 99 -20.71 -16.22 9.72
N ILE A 100 -20.57 -16.99 8.65
CA ILE A 100 -19.27 -17.26 8.02
C ILE A 100 -18.72 -15.97 7.42
N GLY A 101 -19.55 -15.16 6.76
CA GLY A 101 -19.12 -13.84 6.26
C GLY A 101 -18.57 -12.97 7.38
N CYS A 102 -19.25 -12.90 8.54
CA CYS A 102 -18.77 -12.18 9.72
C CYS A 102 -17.44 -12.76 10.23
N ALA A 103 -17.30 -14.09 10.29
CA ALA A 103 -16.07 -14.72 10.74
C ALA A 103 -14.87 -14.31 9.86
N PHE A 104 -15.00 -14.31 8.53
CA PHE A 104 -13.93 -13.84 7.63
C PHE A 104 -13.63 -12.36 7.80
N ALA A 105 -14.64 -11.52 8.00
CA ALA A 105 -14.44 -10.11 8.28
C ALA A 105 -13.71 -9.87 9.61
N VAL A 106 -14.04 -10.66 10.65
CA VAL A 106 -13.34 -10.61 11.94
C VAL A 106 -11.89 -11.08 11.78
N VAL A 107 -11.64 -12.18 11.07
CA VAL A 107 -10.28 -12.67 10.79
C VAL A 107 -9.46 -11.58 10.11
N TRP A 108 -10.02 -10.85 9.14
CA TRP A 108 -9.36 -9.68 8.55
C TRP A 108 -9.01 -8.62 9.61
N LEU A 109 -9.97 -8.24 10.42
CA LEU A 109 -9.81 -7.16 11.41
C LEU A 109 -8.87 -7.51 12.57
N VAL A 110 -8.72 -8.79 12.92
CA VAL A 110 -7.80 -9.24 13.98
C VAL A 110 -6.46 -9.73 13.45
N ASN A 111 -6.29 -9.80 12.13
CA ASN A 111 -5.03 -10.24 11.54
C ASN A 111 -3.88 -9.31 11.96
N PRO A 112 -2.75 -9.84 12.47
CA PRO A 112 -1.64 -9.03 12.94
C PRO A 112 -1.06 -8.08 11.89
N ALA A 113 -0.98 -8.49 10.62
CA ALA A 113 -0.49 -7.62 9.55
C ALA A 113 -1.45 -6.45 9.28
N VAL A 114 -2.76 -6.69 9.31
CA VAL A 114 -3.78 -5.64 9.16
C VAL A 114 -3.76 -4.69 10.36
N ASN A 115 -3.67 -5.21 11.58
CA ASN A 115 -3.56 -4.40 12.77
C ASN A 115 -2.22 -3.64 12.82
N GLY A 116 -1.13 -4.25 12.40
CA GLY A 116 0.17 -3.59 12.25
C GLY A 116 0.05 -2.34 11.39
N THR A 117 -0.61 -2.44 10.23
CA THR A 117 -0.86 -1.30 9.35
C THR A 117 -1.72 -0.21 10.02
N ILE A 118 -2.67 -0.57 10.89
CA ILE A 118 -3.49 0.41 11.62
C ILE A 118 -2.66 1.14 12.68
N PHE A 119 -1.83 0.42 13.45
CA PHE A 119 -1.10 0.98 14.59
C PHE A 119 0.31 1.49 14.24
N GLU A 120 0.76 1.26 13.03
CA GLU A 120 1.90 1.97 12.49
C GLU A 120 1.55 3.46 12.29
N ASN A 121 2.56 4.29 12.14
CA ASN A 121 2.35 5.69 11.79
C ASN A 121 1.59 5.79 10.47
N TYR A 122 0.93 6.93 10.23
CA TYR A 122 0.19 7.11 8.99
C TYR A 122 1.07 6.86 7.76
N HIS A 123 0.58 5.97 6.89
CA HIS A 123 1.19 5.68 5.58
C HIS A 123 0.10 5.54 4.50
N PRO A 124 0.35 6.05 3.29
CA PRO A 124 -0.57 5.86 2.16
C PRO A 124 -0.86 4.40 1.84
N ASP A 125 0.07 3.50 2.18
CA ASP A 125 -0.06 2.05 2.00
C ASP A 125 -1.32 1.47 2.66
N SER A 126 -1.84 2.13 3.69
CA SER A 126 -3.10 1.78 4.36
C SER A 126 -4.29 1.67 3.40
N PHE A 127 -4.30 2.45 2.31
CA PHE A 127 -5.35 2.37 1.29
C PHE A 127 -5.39 1.02 0.56
N LEU A 128 -4.25 0.33 0.49
CA LEU A 128 -4.19 -1.01 -0.11
C LEU A 128 -5.00 -2.03 0.70
N GLY A 129 -5.16 -1.79 2.01
CA GLY A 129 -6.04 -2.58 2.87
C GLY A 129 -7.51 -2.61 2.39
N LEU A 130 -7.95 -1.60 1.66
CA LEU A 130 -9.26 -1.58 1.01
C LEU A 130 -9.18 -1.95 -0.47
N PHE A 131 -8.28 -1.32 -1.22
CA PHE A 131 -8.29 -1.41 -2.68
C PHE A 131 -7.93 -2.81 -3.18
N ILE A 132 -6.99 -3.51 -2.55
CA ILE A 132 -6.62 -4.86 -2.98
C ILE A 132 -7.74 -5.88 -2.72
N PRO A 133 -8.39 -5.94 -1.53
CA PRO A 133 -9.58 -6.78 -1.35
C PRO A 133 -10.71 -6.47 -2.35
N VAL A 134 -10.96 -5.19 -2.64
CA VAL A 134 -11.95 -4.79 -3.66
C VAL A 134 -11.54 -5.31 -5.05
N ALA A 135 -10.27 -5.16 -5.43
CA ALA A 135 -9.78 -5.64 -6.72
C ALA A 135 -9.93 -7.16 -6.85
N ILE A 136 -9.47 -7.92 -5.84
CA ILE A 136 -9.55 -9.38 -5.84
C ILE A 136 -11.00 -9.85 -5.91
N VAL A 137 -11.88 -9.35 -5.04
CA VAL A 137 -13.29 -9.74 -5.01
C VAL A 137 -13.98 -9.35 -6.31
N SER A 138 -13.68 -8.18 -6.86
CA SER A 138 -14.25 -7.73 -8.14
C SER A 138 -13.80 -8.59 -9.31
N ALA A 139 -12.55 -9.04 -9.32
CA ALA A 139 -12.02 -9.97 -10.31
C ALA A 139 -12.73 -11.34 -10.21
N LEU A 140 -12.84 -11.90 -8.99
CA LEU A 140 -13.47 -13.20 -8.75
C LEU A 140 -14.97 -13.18 -9.10
N THR A 141 -15.65 -12.04 -8.92
CA THR A 141 -17.07 -11.86 -9.26
C THR A 141 -17.31 -11.27 -10.64
N LYS A 142 -16.25 -11.09 -11.44
CA LYS A 142 -16.27 -10.51 -12.80
C LYS A 142 -16.88 -9.10 -12.87
N ARG A 143 -16.78 -8.33 -11.78
CA ARG A 143 -17.22 -6.93 -11.70
C ARG A 143 -16.12 -5.99 -12.19
N TRP A 144 -15.82 -6.04 -13.49
CA TRP A 144 -14.63 -5.43 -14.09
C TRP A 144 -14.52 -3.92 -13.91
N ARG A 145 -15.64 -3.18 -13.80
CA ARG A 145 -15.61 -1.72 -13.52
C ARG A 145 -14.95 -1.44 -12.17
N TRP A 146 -15.39 -2.13 -11.11
CA TRP A 146 -14.84 -1.98 -9.76
C TRP A 146 -13.41 -2.50 -9.66
N TYR A 147 -13.11 -3.57 -10.41
CA TYR A 147 -11.75 -4.06 -10.52
C TYR A 147 -10.79 -2.98 -11.03
N TRP A 148 -11.10 -2.33 -12.16
CA TRP A 148 -10.24 -1.31 -12.74
C TRP A 148 -10.17 -0.03 -11.88
N VAL A 149 -11.24 0.36 -11.23
CA VAL A 149 -11.23 1.46 -10.27
C VAL A 149 -10.29 1.15 -9.12
N ALA A 150 -10.38 -0.04 -8.53
CA ALA A 150 -9.54 -0.45 -7.41
C ALA A 150 -8.07 -0.56 -7.82
N VAL A 151 -7.76 -1.15 -8.98
CA VAL A 151 -6.40 -1.20 -9.54
C VAL A 151 -5.85 0.21 -9.77
N PHE A 152 -6.61 1.08 -10.41
CA PHE A 152 -6.20 2.46 -10.65
C PHE A 152 -5.88 3.20 -9.33
N LEU A 153 -6.77 3.13 -8.35
CA LEU A 153 -6.55 3.76 -7.04
C LEU A 153 -5.35 3.15 -6.31
N SER A 154 -5.13 1.83 -6.43
CA SER A 154 -3.94 1.18 -5.88
C SER A 154 -2.65 1.72 -6.49
N LEU A 155 -2.62 1.94 -7.80
CA LEU A 155 -1.44 2.46 -8.51
C LEU A 155 -1.11 3.91 -8.15
N LEU A 156 -2.05 4.66 -7.57
CA LEU A 156 -1.81 6.01 -7.05
C LEU A 156 -1.20 6.01 -5.64
N VAL A 157 -1.18 4.86 -4.96
CA VAL A 157 -0.71 4.78 -3.57
C VAL A 157 0.82 4.92 -3.51
N LYS A 158 1.53 4.14 -4.35
CA LYS A 158 2.99 4.10 -4.32
C LYS A 158 3.54 3.38 -5.55
N GLU A 159 4.77 3.66 -5.94
CA GLU A 159 5.43 3.03 -7.09
C GLU A 159 5.68 1.53 -6.91
N ASP A 160 5.92 1.08 -5.67
CA ASP A 160 6.19 -0.32 -5.35
C ASP A 160 4.94 -1.22 -5.30
N VAL A 161 3.76 -0.65 -5.41
CA VAL A 161 2.49 -1.40 -5.57
C VAL A 161 2.51 -2.31 -6.80
N VAL A 162 3.40 -2.06 -7.75
CA VAL A 162 3.69 -2.98 -8.87
C VAL A 162 3.94 -4.41 -8.39
N LEU A 163 4.57 -4.60 -7.24
CA LEU A 163 4.86 -5.91 -6.64
C LEU A 163 3.59 -6.69 -6.24
N VAL A 164 2.47 -6.03 -6.09
CA VAL A 164 1.15 -6.65 -5.82
C VAL A 164 0.32 -6.74 -7.10
N ILE A 165 0.35 -5.70 -7.93
CA ILE A 165 -0.47 -5.63 -9.15
C ILE A 165 0.01 -6.60 -10.23
N VAL A 166 1.32 -6.82 -10.37
CA VAL A 166 1.87 -7.78 -11.35
C VAL A 166 1.45 -9.22 -11.01
N PRO A 167 1.62 -9.73 -9.78
CA PRO A 167 1.06 -11.04 -9.40
C PRO A 167 -0.45 -11.16 -9.56
N LEU A 168 -1.20 -10.10 -9.25
CA LEU A 168 -2.65 -10.07 -9.47
C LEU A 168 -2.99 -10.22 -10.95
N GLY A 169 -2.27 -9.54 -11.83
CA GLY A 169 -2.42 -9.67 -13.27
C GLY A 169 -2.03 -11.07 -13.78
N ALA A 170 -0.95 -11.64 -13.26
CA ALA A 170 -0.54 -13.02 -13.57
C ALA A 170 -1.61 -14.03 -13.14
N MET A 171 -2.16 -13.88 -11.94
CA MET A 171 -3.27 -14.71 -11.46
C MET A 171 -4.48 -14.67 -12.40
N LEU A 172 -4.85 -13.49 -12.90
CA LEU A 172 -5.95 -13.36 -13.88
C LEU A 172 -5.63 -14.07 -15.19
N ALA A 173 -4.42 -13.93 -15.71
CA ALA A 173 -4.00 -14.60 -16.95
C ALA A 173 -4.06 -16.13 -16.79
N LEU A 174 -3.57 -16.67 -15.67
CA LEU A 174 -3.64 -18.11 -15.35
C LEU A 174 -5.07 -18.62 -15.17
N ARG A 175 -6.02 -17.74 -14.82
CA ARG A 175 -7.45 -18.06 -14.69
C ARG A 175 -8.24 -17.89 -15.99
N GLY A 176 -7.57 -17.71 -17.12
CA GLY A 176 -8.18 -17.56 -18.44
C GLY A 176 -8.59 -16.13 -18.81
N GLU A 177 -8.39 -15.15 -17.91
CA GLU A 177 -8.63 -13.73 -18.18
C GLU A 177 -7.36 -13.07 -18.74
N THR A 178 -6.73 -13.69 -19.75
CA THR A 178 -5.39 -13.36 -20.25
C THR A 178 -5.25 -11.88 -20.66
N ARG A 179 -6.23 -11.35 -21.44
CA ARG A 179 -6.17 -9.94 -21.86
C ARG A 179 -6.18 -8.98 -20.67
N ARG A 180 -7.04 -9.23 -19.68
CA ARG A 180 -7.12 -8.40 -18.47
C ARG A 180 -5.87 -8.54 -17.61
N GLY A 181 -5.35 -9.75 -17.50
CA GLY A 181 -4.10 -10.03 -16.81
C GLY A 181 -2.92 -9.25 -17.40
N ILE A 182 -2.73 -9.30 -18.72
CA ILE A 182 -1.67 -8.56 -19.42
C ILE A 182 -1.84 -7.05 -19.24
N LEU A 183 -3.07 -6.54 -19.37
CA LEU A 183 -3.35 -5.11 -19.15
C LEU A 183 -3.05 -4.69 -17.71
N THR A 184 -3.35 -5.53 -16.72
CA THR A 184 -3.05 -5.27 -15.31
C THR A 184 -1.54 -5.21 -15.06
N ILE A 185 -0.79 -6.17 -15.60
CA ILE A 185 0.69 -6.19 -15.52
C ILE A 185 1.25 -4.93 -16.18
N GLY A 186 0.80 -4.63 -17.40
CA GLY A 186 1.24 -3.44 -18.13
C GLY A 186 0.95 -2.14 -17.39
N ALA A 187 -0.24 -2.00 -16.79
CA ALA A 187 -0.61 -0.84 -15.99
C ALA A 187 0.30 -0.70 -14.76
N GLY A 188 0.55 -1.81 -14.03
CA GLY A 188 1.44 -1.81 -12.86
C GLY A 188 2.86 -1.39 -13.19
N VAL A 189 3.45 -2.01 -14.22
CA VAL A 189 4.81 -1.69 -14.67
C VAL A 189 4.90 -0.25 -15.17
N THR A 190 3.94 0.20 -15.97
CA THR A 190 3.92 1.58 -16.48
C THR A 190 3.81 2.60 -15.34
N ALA A 191 2.92 2.38 -14.36
CA ALA A 191 2.78 3.27 -13.22
C ALA A 191 4.07 3.36 -12.39
N ALA A 192 4.74 2.23 -12.14
CA ALA A 192 6.02 2.21 -11.43
C ALA A 192 7.11 2.97 -12.19
N LEU A 193 7.22 2.74 -13.51
CA LEU A 193 8.21 3.45 -14.34
C LEU A 193 7.94 4.96 -14.40
N LEU A 194 6.68 5.37 -14.56
CA LEU A 194 6.30 6.79 -14.54
C LEU A 194 6.56 7.41 -13.15
N GLY A 195 6.19 6.71 -12.08
CA GLY A 195 6.46 7.17 -10.70
C GLY A 195 7.95 7.40 -10.47
N MET A 196 8.77 6.40 -10.75
CA MET A 196 10.22 6.45 -10.47
C MET A 196 10.99 7.34 -11.45
N PHE A 197 10.82 7.13 -12.76
CA PHE A 197 11.68 7.76 -13.77
C PHE A 197 11.17 9.08 -14.31
N VAL A 198 9.90 9.41 -14.10
CA VAL A 198 9.34 10.72 -14.47
C VAL A 198 9.10 11.57 -13.22
N LEU A 199 8.21 11.14 -12.32
CA LEU A 199 7.83 11.98 -11.18
C LEU A 199 8.99 12.15 -10.19
N MET A 200 9.46 11.08 -9.57
CA MET A 200 10.49 11.15 -8.53
C MET A 200 11.80 11.67 -9.08
N LYS A 201 12.25 11.19 -10.24
CA LYS A 201 13.51 11.65 -10.86
C LYS A 201 13.49 13.15 -11.14
N ASN A 202 12.37 13.72 -11.62
CA ASN A 202 12.29 15.17 -11.86
C ASN A 202 12.24 15.99 -10.56
N LEU A 203 11.77 15.40 -9.45
CA LEU A 203 11.69 16.11 -8.17
C LEU A 203 12.99 16.05 -7.35
N ILE A 204 13.76 14.95 -7.45
CA ILE A 204 14.95 14.71 -6.60
C ILE A 204 16.21 14.28 -7.37
N GLY A 205 16.16 14.25 -8.71
CA GLY A 205 17.30 13.91 -9.56
C GLY A 205 17.64 12.43 -9.69
N VAL A 206 16.98 11.54 -8.92
CA VAL A 206 17.18 10.07 -8.94
C VAL A 206 15.84 9.33 -9.00
N PRO A 207 15.76 8.14 -9.62
CA PRO A 207 14.52 7.37 -9.73
C PRO A 207 13.96 6.92 -8.38
N THR A 208 14.81 6.70 -7.39
CA THR A 208 14.42 6.37 -6.02
C THR A 208 15.58 6.62 -5.07
N ARG A 209 15.28 7.08 -3.87
CA ARG A 209 16.25 7.17 -2.77
C ARG A 209 16.50 5.83 -2.09
N ASN A 210 15.57 4.89 -2.24
CA ASN A 210 15.58 3.62 -1.52
C ASN A 210 16.28 2.48 -2.29
N GLY A 211 16.89 2.78 -3.43
CA GLY A 211 17.60 1.78 -4.26
C GLY A 211 18.71 1.02 -3.52
N TRP A 212 19.31 1.62 -2.49
CA TRP A 212 20.32 0.99 -1.63
C TRP A 212 19.77 -0.16 -0.76
N ARG A 213 18.45 -0.19 -0.53
CA ARG A 213 17.78 -1.28 0.21
C ARG A 213 17.68 -2.57 -0.61
N ILE A 214 17.83 -2.46 -1.94
CA ILE A 214 17.80 -3.63 -2.82
C ILE A 214 19.21 -4.23 -2.84
N PRO A 215 19.38 -5.51 -2.48
CA PRO A 215 20.68 -6.15 -2.41
C PRO A 215 21.40 -6.15 -3.77
N PHE A 216 22.69 -6.41 -3.74
CA PHE A 216 23.58 -6.53 -4.90
C PHE A 216 23.66 -5.24 -5.78
N GLY A 217 23.48 -4.07 -5.16
CA GLY A 217 23.62 -2.78 -5.85
C GLY A 217 22.37 -2.31 -6.59
N GLY A 218 21.19 -2.71 -6.11
CA GLY A 218 19.90 -2.28 -6.67
C GLY A 218 19.29 -3.30 -7.63
N VAL A 219 18.17 -2.91 -8.28
CA VAL A 219 17.39 -3.81 -9.15
C VAL A 219 18.24 -4.45 -10.24
N GLY A 220 19.09 -3.67 -10.91
CA GLY A 220 19.94 -4.17 -11.99
C GLY A 220 20.96 -5.19 -11.49
N GLY A 221 21.61 -4.92 -10.36
CA GLY A 221 22.54 -5.85 -9.72
C GLY A 221 21.85 -7.12 -9.25
N PHE A 222 20.68 -6.99 -8.64
CA PHE A 222 19.88 -8.14 -8.20
C PHE A 222 19.48 -9.04 -9.37
N LEU A 223 18.97 -8.47 -10.47
CA LEU A 223 18.64 -9.23 -11.67
C LEU A 223 19.86 -9.90 -12.26
N LYS A 224 20.99 -9.18 -12.36
CA LYS A 224 22.26 -9.78 -12.83
C LYS A 224 22.64 -10.98 -11.98
N GLU A 225 22.59 -10.85 -10.63
CA GLU A 225 22.97 -11.89 -9.70
C GLU A 225 22.08 -13.14 -9.80
N ILE A 226 20.79 -12.99 -10.08
CA ILE A 226 19.87 -14.12 -10.34
C ILE A 226 20.41 -15.01 -11.48
N PHE A 227 20.93 -14.41 -12.55
CA PHE A 227 21.40 -15.15 -13.72
C PHE A 227 22.86 -15.57 -13.65
N THR A 228 23.72 -14.78 -12.96
CA THR A 228 25.14 -15.04 -12.91
C THR A 228 25.58 -15.87 -11.69
N ASN A 229 24.87 -15.73 -10.56
CA ASN A 229 25.20 -16.39 -9.31
C ASN A 229 23.96 -16.71 -8.46
N PRO A 230 23.07 -17.60 -8.94
CA PRO A 230 21.81 -17.91 -8.27
C PRO A 230 21.98 -18.48 -6.86
N THR A 231 23.10 -19.14 -6.58
CA THR A 231 23.41 -19.66 -5.23
C THR A 231 23.62 -18.54 -4.21
N ASN A 232 24.21 -17.43 -4.63
CA ASN A 232 24.39 -16.25 -3.76
C ASN A 232 23.03 -15.60 -3.44
N VAL A 233 22.14 -15.52 -4.41
CA VAL A 233 20.77 -15.04 -4.20
C VAL A 233 20.01 -15.98 -3.25
N ALA A 234 20.11 -17.30 -3.47
CA ALA A 234 19.47 -18.29 -2.59
C ALA A 234 19.99 -18.17 -1.15
N LYS A 235 21.31 -18.04 -0.98
CA LYS A 235 21.93 -17.84 0.34
C LYS A 235 21.41 -16.54 0.98
N TYR A 236 21.40 -15.43 0.25
CA TYR A 236 20.87 -14.15 0.74
C TYR A 236 19.40 -14.26 1.20
N LEU A 237 18.56 -14.98 0.47
CA LEU A 237 17.15 -15.18 0.84
C LEU A 237 16.97 -16.11 2.04
N TRP A 238 17.98 -16.95 2.35
CA TRP A 238 17.93 -17.91 3.46
C TRP A 238 18.58 -17.41 4.73
N ASP A 239 19.44 -16.40 4.64
CA ASP A 239 20.13 -15.79 5.78
C ASP A 239 19.20 -14.88 6.61
N ASP A 240 19.61 -14.55 7.83
CA ASP A 240 18.98 -13.56 8.73
C ASP A 240 17.49 -13.82 9.03
N ASP A 241 17.10 -15.07 9.26
CA ASP A 241 15.71 -15.47 9.56
C ASP A 241 14.66 -15.03 8.50
N ARG A 242 15.09 -14.68 7.28
CA ARG A 242 14.17 -14.24 6.21
C ARG A 242 13.11 -15.27 5.84
N PRO A 243 13.39 -16.60 5.83
CA PRO A 243 12.34 -17.60 5.65
C PRO A 243 11.27 -17.55 6.75
N MET A 244 11.68 -17.20 7.99
CA MET A 244 10.75 -17.04 9.11
C MET A 244 9.79 -15.85 8.91
N TYR A 245 10.16 -14.86 8.10
CA TYR A 245 9.26 -13.77 7.72
C TYR A 245 8.00 -14.30 7.03
N LEU A 246 8.15 -15.27 6.11
CA LEU A 246 7.00 -15.88 5.44
C LEU A 246 6.11 -16.63 6.44
N VAL A 247 6.70 -17.36 7.38
CA VAL A 247 5.96 -18.04 8.44
C VAL A 247 5.19 -17.05 9.30
N LYS A 248 5.86 -15.97 9.76
CA LYS A 248 5.23 -14.91 10.56
C LYS A 248 4.12 -14.16 9.82
N MET A 249 4.23 -14.03 8.50
CA MET A 249 3.21 -13.37 7.68
C MET A 249 1.90 -14.15 7.60
N PHE A 250 1.97 -15.49 7.68
CA PHE A 250 0.81 -16.37 7.66
C PHE A 250 0.43 -16.93 9.04
N ALA A 251 1.23 -16.69 10.07
CA ALA A 251 0.88 -17.08 11.44
C ALA A 251 -0.28 -16.20 11.96
N PRO A 252 -1.27 -16.79 12.62
CA PRO A 252 -2.40 -16.08 13.18
C PRO A 252 -1.98 -15.20 14.38
#